data_9041eb4a9a19566fa419185e5fa6a396
#
_entry.id   9041eb4a9a19566fa419185e5fa6a396
#
_cell.length_a   1.000
_cell.length_b   1.000
_cell.length_c   1.000
_cell.angle_alpha   90.00
_cell.angle_beta   90.00
_cell.angle_gamma   90.00
#
_symmetry.space_group_name_H-M   'P 1'
#
loop_
_entity.id
_entity.type
_entity.pdbx_description
1 polymer ?
#
loop_
_entity_poly.entity_id
_entity_poly.type
_entity_poly.pdbx_seq_one_letter_code
_entity_poly.pdbx_strand_id
1 'polypeptide(L)'
;MQNVRHFFLSAFIIASLAGNAQQSEAVKNYIYAYKDLAIAEMKRTGVPAAITLAQGIHESGAGMSKLVLASNNHFGIKCKSNWTGESVKHDDDARSECFRKYPKAEDSYRDHSDFLRNGQRYAFLFELDPTDYVAWANGLKQAGYATNPRYPQVLIKTVEEYGLQHYTFIALGKIPDAANETGMATTNPETTGIVPDETAAKEPVAEKNTTAAKQKTYPTGQFLINETKVVFVKKGTSYLAIAKQYDIDLSKLFEFNEIPRSEETGYDQLIYLQRKRKTGAQTFHIVQPGETLHDIAQQQAIRLESLRELNWLRKDDIP
;
A
#
# COMPACT_ATOMS: atom_id res chain seq x y z
N MET A 1 -26.40 -39.57 -24.26
CA MET A 1 -24.97 -39.38 -23.91
C MET A 1 -24.53 -37.91 -24.11
N GLN A 2 -25.29 -36.92 -23.57
CA GLN A 2 -24.99 -35.49 -23.81
C GLN A 2 -24.78 -34.66 -22.53
N ASN A 3 -24.83 -35.24 -21.33
CA ASN A 3 -24.77 -34.46 -20.09
C ASN A 3 -23.42 -34.53 -19.32
N VAL A 4 -22.43 -35.24 -19.80
CA VAL A 4 -21.13 -35.38 -19.07
C VAL A 4 -20.14 -34.29 -19.43
N ARG A 5 -20.26 -33.65 -20.59
CA ARG A 5 -19.25 -32.61 -21.05
C ARG A 5 -19.31 -31.27 -20.31
N HIS A 6 -20.47 -30.90 -19.79
CA HIS A 6 -20.63 -29.58 -19.12
C HIS A 6 -20.15 -29.59 -17.66
N PHE A 7 -20.13 -30.73 -16.98
CA PHE A 7 -19.72 -30.82 -15.57
C PHE A 7 -18.19 -30.66 -15.39
N PHE A 8 -17.38 -31.11 -16.35
CA PHE A 8 -15.92 -30.99 -16.28
C PHE A 8 -15.41 -29.57 -16.53
N LEU A 9 -16.12 -28.77 -17.36
CA LEU A 9 -15.71 -27.39 -17.66
C LEU A 9 -15.91 -26.46 -16.45
N SER A 10 -17.00 -26.66 -15.70
CA SER A 10 -17.32 -25.86 -14.51
C SER A 10 -16.37 -26.13 -13.34
N ALA A 11 -15.93 -27.37 -13.15
CA ALA A 11 -14.99 -27.75 -12.11
C ALA A 11 -13.56 -27.18 -12.36
N PHE A 12 -13.16 -27.09 -13.63
CA PHE A 12 -11.84 -26.54 -14.00
C PHE A 12 -11.75 -25.02 -13.81
N ILE A 13 -12.85 -24.29 -14.07
CA ILE A 13 -12.93 -22.83 -13.87
C ILE A 13 -12.91 -22.48 -12.38
N ILE A 14 -13.62 -23.25 -11.54
CA ILE A 14 -13.67 -23.03 -10.08
C ILE A 14 -12.27 -23.29 -9.45
N ALA A 15 -11.57 -24.33 -9.89
CA ALA A 15 -10.22 -24.63 -9.38
C ALA A 15 -9.19 -23.55 -9.73
N SER A 16 -9.27 -22.94 -10.92
CA SER A 16 -8.36 -21.86 -11.33
C SER A 16 -8.62 -20.54 -10.58
N LEU A 17 -9.87 -20.22 -10.27
CA LEU A 17 -10.22 -19.04 -9.47
C LEU A 17 -9.76 -19.15 -8.01
N ALA A 18 -9.88 -20.34 -7.42
CA ALA A 18 -9.43 -20.61 -6.06
C ALA A 18 -7.88 -20.51 -5.93
N GLY A 19 -7.14 -21.00 -6.93
CA GLY A 19 -5.68 -20.92 -6.95
C GLY A 19 -5.15 -19.48 -7.01
N ASN A 20 -5.76 -18.64 -7.83
CA ASN A 20 -5.38 -17.22 -7.95
C ASN A 20 -5.70 -16.43 -6.66
N ALA A 21 -6.82 -16.70 -6.02
CA ALA A 21 -7.19 -16.06 -4.75
C ALA A 21 -6.21 -16.43 -3.62
N GLN A 22 -5.82 -17.71 -3.53
CA GLN A 22 -4.87 -18.18 -2.53
C GLN A 22 -3.46 -17.60 -2.73
N GLN A 23 -3.01 -17.46 -3.98
CA GLN A 23 -1.71 -16.86 -4.29
C GLN A 23 -1.70 -15.36 -3.95
N SER A 24 -2.77 -14.65 -4.27
CA SER A 24 -2.92 -13.23 -3.92
C SER A 24 -2.88 -13.00 -2.39
N GLU A 25 -3.50 -13.88 -1.61
CA GLU A 25 -3.48 -13.81 -0.15
C GLU A 25 -2.08 -14.10 0.42
N ALA A 26 -1.36 -15.07 -0.12
CA ALA A 26 0.02 -15.35 0.30
C ALA A 26 0.94 -14.14 0.06
N VAL A 27 0.77 -13.44 -1.07
CA VAL A 27 1.54 -12.21 -1.38
C VAL A 27 1.23 -11.10 -0.38
N LYS A 28 -0.04 -10.86 -0.04
CA LYS A 28 -0.42 -9.86 0.96
C LYS A 28 0.17 -10.15 2.33
N ASN A 29 0.10 -11.40 2.77
CA ASN A 29 0.69 -11.84 4.03
C ASN A 29 2.21 -11.64 4.04
N TYR A 30 2.88 -11.90 2.91
CA TYR A 30 4.31 -11.64 2.74
C TYR A 30 4.62 -10.15 2.88
N ILE A 31 3.87 -9.29 2.19
CA ILE A 31 4.05 -7.84 2.28
C ILE A 31 3.86 -7.37 3.72
N TYR A 32 2.79 -7.78 4.38
CA TYR A 32 2.51 -7.42 5.76
C TYR A 32 3.65 -7.81 6.71
N ALA A 33 4.20 -9.02 6.54
CA ALA A 33 5.28 -9.54 7.39
C ALA A 33 6.63 -8.84 7.17
N TYR A 34 6.93 -8.36 5.95
CA TYR A 34 8.29 -7.94 5.59
C TYR A 34 8.42 -6.48 5.11
N LYS A 35 7.33 -5.71 5.03
CA LYS A 35 7.36 -4.30 4.61
C LYS A 35 8.31 -3.45 5.44
N ASP A 36 8.32 -3.64 6.76
CA ASP A 36 9.12 -2.85 7.67
C ASP A 36 10.62 -3.16 7.52
N LEU A 37 10.98 -4.41 7.22
CA LEU A 37 12.34 -4.80 6.87
C LEU A 37 12.80 -4.12 5.56
N ALA A 38 11.94 -4.13 4.54
CA ALA A 38 12.27 -3.48 3.26
C ALA A 38 12.45 -1.96 3.42
N ILE A 39 11.59 -1.30 4.22
CA ILE A 39 11.72 0.12 4.57
C ILE A 39 13.03 0.39 5.32
N ALA A 40 13.35 -0.41 6.33
CA ALA A 40 14.58 -0.27 7.11
C ALA A 40 15.83 -0.46 6.24
N GLU A 41 15.84 -1.45 5.37
CA GLU A 41 16.95 -1.72 4.46
C GLU A 41 17.11 -0.63 3.40
N MET A 42 16.01 -0.05 2.89
CA MET A 42 16.10 1.13 2.01
C MET A 42 16.71 2.34 2.72
N LYS A 43 16.30 2.62 3.95
CA LYS A 43 16.90 3.71 4.76
C LYS A 43 18.39 3.49 5.00
N ARG A 44 18.82 2.22 5.15
CA ARG A 44 20.21 1.85 5.40
C ARG A 44 21.09 1.87 4.16
N THR A 45 20.58 1.38 3.02
CA THR A 45 21.41 1.09 1.83
C THR A 45 21.05 1.90 0.59
N GLY A 46 19.82 2.41 0.52
CA GLY A 46 19.28 3.07 -0.65
C GLY A 46 18.61 2.14 -1.68
N VAL A 47 18.57 0.82 -1.46
CA VAL A 47 17.81 -0.10 -2.31
C VAL A 47 16.31 0.15 -2.12
N PRO A 48 15.52 0.48 -3.16
CA PRO A 48 14.11 0.85 -2.99
C PRO A 48 13.30 -0.26 -2.34
N ALA A 49 12.49 0.09 -1.33
CA ALA A 49 11.67 -0.88 -0.58
C ALA A 49 10.68 -1.62 -1.50
N ALA A 50 10.12 -0.94 -2.50
CA ALA A 50 9.26 -1.55 -3.51
C ALA A 50 9.96 -2.67 -4.29
N ILE A 51 11.22 -2.44 -4.67
CA ILE A 51 12.05 -3.40 -5.41
C ILE A 51 12.41 -4.57 -4.50
N THR A 52 12.85 -4.31 -3.27
CA THR A 52 13.19 -5.36 -2.29
C THR A 52 11.99 -6.28 -2.04
N LEU A 53 10.79 -5.72 -1.82
CA LEU A 53 9.57 -6.52 -1.64
C LEU A 53 9.21 -7.32 -2.88
N ALA A 54 9.23 -6.70 -4.08
CA ALA A 54 8.91 -7.39 -5.33
C ALA A 54 9.86 -8.55 -5.60
N GLN A 55 11.17 -8.38 -5.35
CA GLN A 55 12.16 -9.44 -5.45
C GLN A 55 11.89 -10.54 -4.42
N GLY A 56 11.68 -10.19 -3.15
CA GLY A 56 11.40 -11.17 -2.10
C GLY A 56 10.13 -12.00 -2.38
N ILE A 57 9.06 -11.39 -2.89
CA ILE A 57 7.84 -12.08 -3.32
C ILE A 57 8.16 -13.06 -4.44
N HIS A 58 8.89 -12.63 -5.46
CA HIS A 58 9.19 -13.44 -6.64
C HIS A 58 10.13 -14.60 -6.31
N GLU A 59 11.27 -14.32 -5.66
CA GLU A 59 12.34 -15.29 -5.39
C GLU A 59 11.93 -16.34 -4.35
N SER A 60 11.10 -15.96 -3.38
CA SER A 60 10.66 -16.85 -2.31
C SER A 60 9.30 -17.54 -2.57
N GLY A 61 8.64 -17.21 -3.69
CA GLY A 61 7.26 -17.63 -3.91
C GLY A 61 6.33 -17.10 -2.80
N ALA A 62 6.42 -15.80 -2.50
CA ALA A 62 5.72 -15.17 -1.38
C ALA A 62 5.98 -15.85 -0.02
N GLY A 63 7.22 -16.29 0.24
CA GLY A 63 7.61 -16.95 1.47
C GLY A 63 7.23 -18.42 1.58
N MET A 64 6.73 -19.03 0.50
CA MET A 64 6.20 -20.39 0.51
C MET A 64 7.12 -21.42 -0.15
N SER A 65 8.25 -20.99 -0.76
CA SER A 65 9.15 -21.91 -1.43
C SER A 65 9.86 -22.83 -0.43
N LYS A 66 10.20 -24.07 -0.88
CA LYS A 66 10.94 -25.03 -0.05
C LYS A 66 12.28 -24.46 0.43
N LEU A 67 12.94 -23.65 -0.40
CA LEU A 67 14.20 -23.02 -0.05
C LEU A 67 14.03 -22.05 1.12
N VAL A 68 13.08 -21.10 1.03
CA VAL A 68 12.90 -20.11 2.10
C VAL A 68 12.46 -20.75 3.42
N LEU A 69 11.58 -21.75 3.39
CA LEU A 69 11.14 -22.48 4.58
C LEU A 69 12.26 -23.22 5.29
N ALA A 70 13.27 -23.71 4.54
CA ALA A 70 14.41 -24.44 5.09
C ALA A 70 15.57 -23.54 5.53
N SER A 71 15.65 -22.30 5.01
CA SER A 71 16.87 -21.49 5.11
C SER A 71 16.66 -20.03 5.49
N ASN A 72 15.43 -19.52 5.59
CA ASN A 72 15.12 -18.08 5.68
C ASN A 72 15.78 -17.25 4.55
N ASN A 73 16.12 -17.86 3.42
CA ASN A 73 16.75 -17.20 2.28
C ASN A 73 15.68 -16.69 1.31
N HIS A 74 15.26 -15.46 1.50
CA HIS A 74 14.16 -14.85 0.76
C HIS A 74 14.53 -14.42 -0.68
N PHE A 75 15.81 -14.39 -1.00
CA PHE A 75 16.32 -13.86 -2.28
C PHE A 75 17.15 -14.88 -3.08
N GLY A 76 17.16 -16.13 -2.67
CA GLY A 76 17.90 -17.19 -3.37
C GLY A 76 19.41 -16.93 -3.46
N ILE A 77 20.01 -16.33 -2.43
CA ILE A 77 21.44 -16.00 -2.45
C ILE A 77 22.26 -17.28 -2.33
N LYS A 78 23.02 -17.58 -3.39
CA LYS A 78 23.91 -18.75 -3.44
C LYS A 78 25.17 -18.51 -2.61
N CYS A 79 25.75 -19.60 -2.06
CA CYS A 79 27.05 -19.52 -1.40
C CYS A 79 28.12 -19.08 -2.41
N LYS A 80 29.02 -18.20 -1.96
CA LYS A 80 30.26 -17.88 -2.67
C LYS A 80 31.43 -18.45 -1.88
N SER A 81 32.62 -18.44 -2.47
CA SER A 81 33.86 -18.97 -1.86
C SER A 81 34.19 -18.37 -0.49
N ASN A 82 33.71 -17.16 -0.21
CA ASN A 82 33.91 -16.45 1.06
C ASN A 82 32.75 -16.62 2.06
N TRP A 83 31.75 -17.46 1.77
CA TRP A 83 30.66 -17.71 2.71
C TRP A 83 31.07 -18.72 3.77
N THR A 84 31.02 -18.32 5.04
CA THR A 84 31.39 -19.14 6.20
C THR A 84 30.20 -19.50 7.10
N GLY A 85 29.00 -18.99 6.78
CA GLY A 85 27.77 -19.27 7.52
C GLY A 85 27.15 -20.63 7.17
N GLU A 86 26.02 -20.93 7.80
CA GLU A 86 25.24 -22.13 7.47
C GLU A 86 24.72 -22.11 6.03
N SER A 87 24.50 -23.28 5.47
CA SER A 87 24.01 -23.44 4.10
C SER A 87 23.05 -24.62 3.96
N VAL A 88 22.25 -24.57 2.91
CA VAL A 88 21.40 -25.69 2.47
C VAL A 88 21.70 -26.04 1.03
N LYS A 89 21.43 -27.29 0.67
CA LYS A 89 21.49 -27.75 -0.72
C LYS A 89 20.09 -27.71 -1.32
N HIS A 90 19.97 -27.13 -2.49
CA HIS A 90 18.70 -27.04 -3.21
C HIS A 90 18.95 -27.14 -4.71
N ASP A 91 18.02 -27.77 -5.44
CA ASP A 91 18.05 -27.84 -6.89
C ASP A 91 17.45 -26.56 -7.47
N ASP A 92 18.22 -25.86 -8.32
CA ASP A 92 17.84 -24.63 -9.01
C ASP A 92 18.31 -24.77 -10.49
N ASP A 93 19.19 -23.91 -10.97
CA ASP A 93 19.78 -23.99 -12.33
C ASP A 93 20.60 -25.31 -12.48
N ALA A 94 21.21 -25.78 -11.39
CA ALA A 94 21.90 -27.05 -11.30
C ALA A 94 21.43 -27.83 -10.08
N ARG A 95 21.75 -29.16 -10.08
CA ARG A 95 21.43 -30.02 -8.95
C ARG A 95 22.31 -29.73 -7.75
N SER A 96 21.71 -29.72 -6.56
CA SER A 96 22.44 -29.64 -5.27
C SER A 96 23.30 -28.36 -5.13
N GLU A 97 22.84 -27.25 -5.63
CA GLU A 97 23.51 -25.94 -5.46
C GLU A 97 23.50 -25.49 -4.00
N CYS A 98 24.53 -24.73 -3.63
CA CYS A 98 24.69 -24.22 -2.26
C CYS A 98 23.97 -22.88 -2.11
N PHE A 99 23.01 -22.81 -1.21
CA PHE A 99 22.33 -21.58 -0.82
C PHE A 99 22.66 -21.21 0.63
N ARG A 100 22.82 -19.91 0.89
CA ARG A 100 23.02 -19.40 2.25
C ARG A 100 21.82 -19.70 3.11
N LYS A 101 22.05 -20.02 4.38
CA LYS A 101 20.99 -20.19 5.38
C LYS A 101 21.16 -19.14 6.46
N TYR A 102 20.06 -18.53 6.84
CA TYR A 102 20.02 -17.45 7.82
C TYR A 102 19.24 -17.87 9.06
N PRO A 103 19.62 -17.41 10.26
CA PRO A 103 18.85 -17.60 11.49
C PRO A 103 17.43 -17.03 11.40
N LYS A 104 17.29 -15.89 10.70
CA LYS A 104 16.02 -15.16 10.57
C LYS A 104 15.94 -14.39 9.25
N ALA A 105 14.73 -13.96 8.88
CA ALA A 105 14.46 -13.25 7.64
C ALA A 105 15.23 -11.91 7.52
N GLU A 106 15.39 -11.18 8.64
CA GLU A 106 16.14 -9.91 8.69
C GLU A 106 17.55 -10.06 8.18
N ASP A 107 18.23 -11.17 8.49
CA ASP A 107 19.60 -11.42 8.04
C ASP A 107 19.66 -11.65 6.51
N SER A 108 18.61 -12.29 5.95
CA SER A 108 18.47 -12.44 4.50
C SER A 108 18.24 -11.11 3.79
N TYR A 109 17.35 -10.25 4.35
CA TYR A 109 17.09 -8.91 3.82
C TYR A 109 18.33 -8.02 3.87
N ARG A 110 19.07 -8.07 4.97
CA ARG A 110 20.33 -7.34 5.13
C ARG A 110 21.39 -7.80 4.11
N ASP A 111 21.59 -9.11 3.99
CA ASP A 111 22.58 -9.65 3.06
C ASP A 111 22.24 -9.36 1.59
N HIS A 112 20.94 -9.40 1.24
CA HIS A 112 20.47 -8.98 -0.08
C HIS A 112 20.77 -7.51 -0.37
N SER A 113 20.47 -6.62 0.56
CA SER A 113 20.71 -5.20 0.38
C SER A 113 22.20 -4.88 0.30
N ASP A 114 23.03 -5.54 1.12
CA ASP A 114 24.48 -5.44 1.07
C ASP A 114 25.06 -6.02 -0.23
N PHE A 115 24.51 -7.11 -0.73
CA PHE A 115 24.89 -7.72 -2.00
C PHE A 115 24.67 -6.76 -3.17
N LEU A 116 23.56 -6.02 -3.19
CA LEU A 116 23.30 -5.01 -4.21
C LEU A 116 24.20 -3.78 -3.98
N ARG A 117 24.29 -3.27 -2.76
CA ARG A 117 25.01 -2.03 -2.45
C ARG A 117 26.51 -2.14 -2.71
N ASN A 118 27.11 -3.28 -2.35
CA ASN A 118 28.55 -3.50 -2.44
C ASN A 118 28.98 -4.16 -3.77
N GLY A 119 28.02 -4.62 -4.57
CA GLY A 119 28.32 -5.27 -5.84
C GLY A 119 28.64 -4.26 -6.94
N GLN A 120 29.90 -4.22 -7.40
CA GLN A 120 30.37 -3.25 -8.40
C GLN A 120 29.46 -3.17 -9.65
N ARG A 121 28.95 -4.30 -10.10
CA ARG A 121 28.04 -4.37 -11.27
C ARG A 121 26.66 -3.71 -11.03
N TYR A 122 26.29 -3.45 -9.78
CA TYR A 122 25.05 -2.81 -9.39
C TYR A 122 25.24 -1.32 -9.04
N ALA A 123 26.48 -0.80 -9.01
CA ALA A 123 26.77 0.55 -8.54
C ALA A 123 25.94 1.63 -9.27
N PHE A 124 25.75 1.48 -10.58
CA PHE A 124 24.97 2.43 -11.39
C PHE A 124 23.49 2.51 -11.01
N LEU A 125 22.92 1.48 -10.36
CA LEU A 125 21.54 1.51 -9.88
C LEU A 125 21.31 2.62 -8.86
N PHE A 126 22.31 2.95 -8.07
CA PHE A 126 22.24 3.96 -7.03
C PHE A 126 22.37 5.41 -7.53
N GLU A 127 22.59 5.58 -8.84
CA GLU A 127 22.46 6.86 -9.57
C GLU A 127 21.03 7.10 -10.07
N LEU A 128 20.18 6.06 -10.06
CA LEU A 128 18.78 6.17 -10.45
C LEU A 128 17.94 6.80 -9.35
N ASP A 129 16.84 7.47 -9.74
CA ASP A 129 15.83 7.91 -8.77
C ASP A 129 15.28 6.67 -8.02
N PRO A 130 15.35 6.62 -6.69
CA PRO A 130 14.81 5.48 -5.92
C PRO A 130 13.30 5.31 -6.07
N THR A 131 12.60 6.31 -6.61
CA THR A 131 11.16 6.21 -6.92
C THR A 131 10.87 5.69 -8.33
N ASP A 132 11.89 5.58 -9.19
CA ASP A 132 11.74 4.98 -10.53
C ASP A 132 11.97 3.46 -10.49
N TYR A 133 10.96 2.74 -9.97
CA TYR A 133 11.01 1.27 -9.90
C TYR A 133 11.13 0.61 -11.28
N VAL A 134 10.71 1.28 -12.36
CA VAL A 134 10.84 0.76 -13.73
C VAL A 134 12.30 0.76 -14.16
N ALA A 135 13.01 1.87 -13.94
CA ALA A 135 14.45 1.97 -14.21
C ALA A 135 15.24 0.98 -13.33
N TRP A 136 14.89 0.84 -12.05
CA TRP A 136 15.52 -0.11 -11.13
C TRP A 136 15.34 -1.56 -11.59
N ALA A 137 14.11 -1.98 -11.97
CA ALA A 137 13.83 -3.32 -12.45
C ALA A 137 14.62 -3.67 -13.72
N ASN A 138 14.65 -2.75 -14.67
CA ASN A 138 15.44 -2.91 -15.91
C ASN A 138 16.95 -2.92 -15.62
N GLY A 139 17.41 -2.06 -14.72
CA GLY A 139 18.82 -1.99 -14.31
C GLY A 139 19.28 -3.28 -13.62
N LEU A 140 18.46 -3.90 -12.77
CA LEU A 140 18.77 -5.21 -12.18
C LEU A 140 18.97 -6.29 -13.25
N LYS A 141 18.14 -6.30 -14.28
CA LYS A 141 18.29 -7.21 -15.42
C LYS A 141 19.58 -6.93 -16.20
N GLN A 142 19.86 -5.65 -16.48
CA GLN A 142 21.09 -5.22 -17.16
C GLN A 142 22.33 -5.62 -16.37
N ALA A 143 22.30 -5.49 -15.04
CA ALA A 143 23.39 -5.92 -14.14
C ALA A 143 23.52 -7.45 -14.05
N GLY A 144 22.62 -8.22 -14.66
CA GLY A 144 22.64 -9.69 -14.62
C GLY A 144 22.21 -10.29 -13.27
N TYR A 145 21.26 -9.65 -12.59
CA TYR A 145 20.66 -10.21 -11.36
C TYR A 145 19.93 -11.52 -11.66
N ALA A 146 19.15 -11.54 -12.75
CA ALA A 146 18.43 -12.71 -13.21
C ALA A 146 18.68 -13.00 -14.69
N THR A 147 18.65 -14.27 -15.08
CA THR A 147 18.79 -14.73 -16.48
C THR A 147 17.50 -14.53 -17.27
N ASN A 148 16.34 -14.66 -16.63
CA ASN A 148 15.03 -14.53 -17.26
C ASN A 148 14.83 -13.17 -17.94
N PRO A 149 14.54 -13.09 -19.25
CA PRO A 149 14.33 -11.83 -19.97
C PRO A 149 13.07 -11.08 -19.50
N ARG A 150 12.11 -11.77 -18.88
CA ARG A 150 10.86 -11.18 -18.35
C ARG A 150 10.97 -10.71 -16.91
N TYR A 151 12.16 -10.79 -16.31
CA TYR A 151 12.35 -10.42 -14.89
C TYR A 151 11.91 -8.99 -14.57
N PRO A 152 12.27 -7.96 -15.37
CA PRO A 152 11.80 -6.60 -15.11
C PRO A 152 10.28 -6.48 -15.10
N GLN A 153 9.60 -7.09 -16.08
CA GLN A 153 8.14 -7.04 -16.22
C GLN A 153 7.45 -7.71 -15.02
N VAL A 154 8.03 -8.78 -14.48
CA VAL A 154 7.50 -9.44 -13.27
C VAL A 154 7.61 -8.51 -12.07
N LEU A 155 8.76 -7.86 -11.84
CA LEU A 155 8.93 -6.93 -10.74
C LEU A 155 8.01 -5.71 -10.88
N ILE A 156 7.98 -5.07 -12.06
CA ILE A 156 7.13 -3.91 -12.34
C ILE A 156 5.66 -4.26 -12.07
N LYS A 157 5.17 -5.37 -12.65
CA LYS A 157 3.81 -5.84 -12.42
C LYS A 157 3.53 -6.06 -10.92
N THR A 158 4.44 -6.68 -10.17
CA THR A 158 4.28 -6.90 -8.73
C THR A 158 4.22 -5.59 -7.96
N VAL A 159 5.09 -4.63 -8.30
CA VAL A 159 5.07 -3.29 -7.67
C VAL A 159 3.73 -2.59 -7.91
N GLU A 160 3.21 -2.63 -9.14
CA GLU A 160 1.96 -1.99 -9.54
C GLU A 160 0.74 -2.70 -8.96
N GLU A 161 0.68 -4.03 -9.07
CA GLU A 161 -0.44 -4.86 -8.61
C GLU A 161 -0.65 -4.76 -7.10
N TYR A 162 0.44 -4.67 -6.33
CA TYR A 162 0.39 -4.64 -4.87
C TYR A 162 0.74 -3.26 -4.27
N GLY A 163 0.85 -2.22 -5.09
CA GLY A 163 1.09 -0.85 -4.62
C GLY A 163 2.38 -0.67 -3.82
N LEU A 164 3.42 -1.48 -4.08
CA LEU A 164 4.62 -1.55 -3.24
C LEU A 164 5.40 -0.23 -3.20
N GLN A 165 5.19 0.66 -4.17
CA GLN A 165 5.82 1.98 -4.22
C GLN A 165 5.51 2.84 -2.97
N HIS A 166 4.38 2.57 -2.31
CA HIS A 166 4.01 3.17 -1.04
C HIS A 166 5.14 3.05 0.00
N TYR A 167 5.75 1.86 0.13
CA TYR A 167 6.82 1.62 1.10
C TYR A 167 8.13 2.34 0.77
N THR A 168 8.41 2.57 -0.52
CA THR A 168 9.51 3.45 -0.94
C THR A 168 9.28 4.89 -0.48
N PHE A 169 8.06 5.41 -0.60
CA PHE A 169 7.75 6.76 -0.14
C PHE A 169 7.79 6.91 1.38
N ILE A 170 7.39 5.88 2.15
CA ILE A 170 7.58 5.84 3.61
C ILE A 170 9.07 5.91 3.94
N ALA A 171 9.91 5.09 3.29
CA ALA A 171 11.34 5.07 3.53
C ALA A 171 12.02 6.42 3.26
N LEU A 172 11.52 7.17 2.26
CA LEU A 172 11.97 8.51 1.90
C LEU A 172 11.40 9.63 2.78
N GLY A 173 10.50 9.32 3.73
CA GLY A 173 9.80 10.31 4.54
C GLY A 173 8.82 11.18 3.76
N LYS A 174 8.43 10.78 2.54
CA LYS A 174 7.45 11.49 1.70
C LYS A 174 6.02 11.28 2.16
N ILE A 175 5.76 10.20 2.89
CA ILE A 175 4.49 9.86 3.54
C ILE A 175 4.77 9.33 4.95
N PRO A 176 3.86 9.56 5.92
CA PRO A 176 3.99 9.04 7.27
C PRO A 176 4.01 7.51 7.28
N ASP A 177 4.77 6.93 8.22
CA ASP A 177 4.69 5.51 8.57
C ASP A 177 3.65 5.33 9.69
N ALA A 178 2.45 4.93 9.31
CA ALA A 178 1.33 4.78 10.24
C ALA A 178 1.61 3.77 11.40
N ALA A 179 2.62 2.91 11.25
CA ALA A 179 3.02 1.98 12.32
C ALA A 179 3.85 2.66 13.43
N ASN A 180 4.48 3.80 13.15
CA ASN A 180 5.34 4.50 14.12
C ASN A 180 4.62 5.59 14.92
N GLU A 181 3.40 5.99 14.57
CA GLU A 181 2.66 7.02 15.33
C GLU A 181 2.12 6.51 16.68
N THR A 182 2.06 5.19 16.89
CA THR A 182 1.63 4.58 18.16
C THR A 182 2.76 4.39 19.19
N GLY A 183 3.98 4.74 18.86
CA GLY A 183 5.19 4.45 19.66
C GLY A 183 5.83 5.61 20.42
N MET A 184 5.32 6.84 20.33
CA MET A 184 5.90 8.01 21.02
C MET A 184 5.01 8.55 22.14
N ALA A 185 4.82 7.75 23.19
CA ALA A 185 4.35 8.24 24.50
C ALA A 185 4.83 7.35 25.65
N THR A 186 6.16 7.25 25.83
CA THR A 186 6.73 6.84 27.13
C THR A 186 8.01 7.61 27.36
N THR A 187 7.90 8.85 27.82
CA THR A 187 8.96 9.47 28.60
C THR A 187 8.63 9.23 30.06
N ASN A 188 9.44 8.42 30.73
CA ASN A 188 9.47 8.31 32.17
C ASN A 188 9.77 9.68 32.79
N PRO A 189 9.07 10.08 33.87
CA PRO A 189 9.55 11.14 34.73
C PRO A 189 10.39 10.53 35.85
N GLU A 190 11.66 10.87 35.88
CA GLU A 190 12.48 10.69 37.07
C GLU A 190 12.01 11.58 38.21
N THR A 191 11.89 10.96 39.36
CA THR A 191 11.49 11.46 40.67
C THR A 191 12.53 12.44 41.25
N THR A 192 12.09 13.61 41.67
CA THR A 192 12.63 14.24 42.91
C THR A 192 11.52 15.05 43.58
N GLY A 193 11.24 14.69 44.81
CA GLY A 193 10.18 15.28 45.65
C GLY A 193 10.53 16.64 46.21
N ILE A 194 9.50 17.32 46.66
CA ILE A 194 9.35 18.03 47.98
C ILE A 194 7.91 18.60 48.00
N VAL A 195 7.23 18.37 49.13
CA VAL A 195 5.87 18.73 49.55
C VAL A 195 5.93 20.01 50.39
N PRO A 196 4.81 20.58 50.88
CA PRO A 196 3.66 21.25 50.26
C PRO A 196 3.53 22.73 50.67
N ASP A 197 2.64 23.51 50.09
CA ASP A 197 1.83 24.47 50.88
C ASP A 197 0.51 24.81 50.15
N GLU A 198 -0.50 25.03 50.96
CA GLU A 198 -1.92 25.19 50.74
C GLU A 198 -2.25 26.66 50.45
N THR A 199 -3.11 26.95 49.48
CA THR A 199 -4.27 27.86 49.65
C THR A 199 -5.08 28.06 48.37
N ALA A 200 -6.32 27.73 48.52
CA ALA A 200 -7.61 28.14 47.95
C ALA A 200 -7.75 29.01 46.69
N ALA A 201 -8.68 28.53 45.88
CA ALA A 201 -9.82 29.19 45.25
C ALA A 201 -9.73 29.76 43.86
N LYS A 202 -10.64 29.20 43.05
CA LYS A 202 -11.47 29.73 41.96
C LYS A 202 -11.21 29.11 40.59
N GLU A 203 -12.18 28.26 40.21
CA GLU A 203 -12.45 27.96 38.81
C GLU A 203 -12.70 29.24 37.97
N PRO A 204 -12.29 29.21 36.72
CA PRO A 204 -13.27 29.33 35.65
C PRO A 204 -13.09 28.34 34.50
N VAL A 205 -14.22 27.74 34.16
CA VAL A 205 -14.69 27.33 32.84
C VAL A 205 -13.63 26.91 31.79
N ALA A 206 -13.60 25.62 31.53
CA ALA A 206 -12.90 25.02 30.41
C ALA A 206 -13.39 25.56 29.08
N GLU A 207 -12.60 26.37 28.43
CA GLU A 207 -12.68 26.54 26.95
C GLU A 207 -12.16 25.28 26.28
N LYS A 208 -13.07 24.58 25.62
CA LYS A 208 -12.75 23.53 24.67
C LYS A 208 -11.96 24.15 23.51
N ASN A 209 -10.64 23.99 23.51
CA ASN A 209 -9.82 24.16 22.32
C ASN A 209 -10.13 23.02 21.35
N THR A 210 -11.18 23.19 20.55
CA THR A 210 -11.36 22.49 19.30
C THR A 210 -10.28 23.01 18.34
N THR A 211 -9.27 22.20 18.09
CA THR A 211 -8.36 22.39 16.96
C THR A 211 -9.21 22.36 15.70
N ALA A 212 -9.53 23.54 15.17
CA ALA A 212 -10.27 23.72 13.95
C ALA A 212 -9.43 23.12 12.80
N ALA A 213 -9.84 21.97 12.29
CA ALA A 213 -9.40 21.49 11.00
C ALA A 213 -9.60 22.64 10.00
N LYS A 214 -8.56 23.02 9.25
CA LYS A 214 -8.66 24.05 8.20
C LYS A 214 -9.80 23.66 7.26
N GLN A 215 -10.93 24.35 7.35
CA GLN A 215 -12.07 24.14 6.43
C GLN A 215 -11.56 24.37 5.01
N LYS A 216 -11.58 23.31 4.19
CA LYS A 216 -11.29 23.42 2.76
C LYS A 216 -12.33 24.35 2.14
N THR A 217 -11.92 25.52 1.65
CA THR A 217 -12.80 26.45 0.93
C THR A 217 -12.92 25.97 -0.50
N TYR A 218 -14.11 25.59 -0.91
CA TYR A 218 -14.40 25.20 -2.29
C TYR A 218 -14.95 26.38 -3.10
N PRO A 219 -14.73 26.42 -4.44
CA PRO A 219 -15.33 27.42 -5.32
C PRO A 219 -16.86 27.39 -5.27
N THR A 220 -17.49 28.53 -5.52
CA THR A 220 -18.93 28.59 -5.69
C THR A 220 -19.32 28.07 -7.07
N GLY A 221 -20.40 27.27 -7.14
CA GLY A 221 -20.86 26.65 -8.38
C GLY A 221 -20.08 25.40 -8.78
N GLN A 222 -20.10 25.08 -10.08
CA GLN A 222 -19.45 23.89 -10.62
C GLN A 222 -17.95 24.10 -10.79
N PHE A 223 -17.14 23.12 -10.35
CA PHE A 223 -15.70 23.06 -10.57
C PHE A 223 -15.24 21.62 -10.87
N LEU A 224 -13.96 21.39 -10.99
CA LEU A 224 -13.40 20.08 -11.32
C LEU A 224 -12.51 19.55 -10.20
N ILE A 225 -12.70 18.28 -9.84
CA ILE A 225 -11.74 17.49 -9.07
C ILE A 225 -11.45 16.24 -9.89
N ASN A 226 -10.19 15.94 -10.14
CA ASN A 226 -9.78 14.79 -10.95
C ASN A 226 -10.54 14.75 -12.29
N GLU A 227 -10.60 15.89 -12.99
CA GLU A 227 -11.32 16.07 -14.25
C GLU A 227 -12.83 15.71 -14.18
N THR A 228 -13.39 15.62 -12.99
CA THR A 228 -14.78 15.24 -12.76
C THR A 228 -15.55 16.45 -12.24
N LYS A 229 -16.67 16.77 -12.89
CA LYS A 229 -17.55 17.90 -12.52
C LYS A 229 -18.17 17.67 -11.14
N VAL A 230 -18.06 18.66 -10.26
CA VAL A 230 -18.51 18.59 -8.88
C VAL A 230 -19.02 19.94 -8.42
N VAL A 231 -19.92 19.97 -7.45
CA VAL A 231 -20.37 21.15 -6.72
C VAL A 231 -20.21 20.93 -5.23
N PHE A 232 -19.90 21.98 -4.49
CA PHE A 232 -19.95 21.93 -3.04
C PHE A 232 -21.30 22.50 -2.58
N VAL A 233 -22.02 21.72 -1.79
CA VAL A 233 -23.37 22.08 -1.32
C VAL A 233 -23.45 22.09 0.19
N LYS A 234 -24.31 22.95 0.72
CA LYS A 234 -24.58 23.07 2.15
C LYS A 234 -25.58 22.02 2.60
N LYS A 235 -25.54 21.67 3.89
CA LYS A 235 -26.57 20.89 4.55
C LYS A 235 -27.97 21.43 4.24
N GLY A 236 -28.93 20.53 3.99
CA GLY A 236 -30.30 20.86 3.66
C GLY A 236 -30.52 21.22 2.18
N THR A 237 -29.52 21.05 1.31
CA THR A 237 -29.70 21.26 -0.14
C THR A 237 -30.44 20.06 -0.75
N SER A 238 -31.56 20.35 -1.46
CA SER A 238 -32.35 19.31 -2.11
C SER A 238 -31.61 18.66 -3.28
N TYR A 239 -31.49 17.31 -3.29
CA TYR A 239 -30.91 16.56 -4.40
C TYR A 239 -31.70 16.72 -5.71
N LEU A 240 -33.04 16.88 -5.62
CA LEU A 240 -33.87 17.15 -6.78
C LEU A 240 -33.57 18.54 -7.37
N ALA A 241 -33.31 19.53 -6.53
CA ALA A 241 -32.93 20.87 -7.00
C ALA A 241 -31.57 20.83 -7.71
N ILE A 242 -30.59 20.11 -7.17
CA ILE A 242 -29.29 19.93 -7.83
C ILE A 242 -29.46 19.21 -9.17
N ALA A 243 -30.20 18.10 -9.20
CA ALA A 243 -30.46 17.31 -10.40
C ALA A 243 -31.09 18.18 -11.52
N LYS A 244 -32.10 19.00 -11.19
CA LYS A 244 -32.73 19.92 -12.12
C LYS A 244 -31.81 21.07 -12.57
N GLN A 245 -31.03 21.63 -11.66
CA GLN A 245 -30.11 22.73 -11.97
C GLN A 245 -29.03 22.33 -12.97
N TYR A 246 -28.56 21.09 -12.90
CA TYR A 246 -27.47 20.62 -13.73
C TYR A 246 -27.92 19.64 -14.82
N ASP A 247 -29.23 19.51 -15.06
CA ASP A 247 -29.84 18.62 -16.07
C ASP A 247 -29.36 17.17 -15.98
N ILE A 248 -29.43 16.60 -14.76
CA ILE A 248 -28.98 15.24 -14.46
C ILE A 248 -30.20 14.45 -13.93
N ASP A 249 -30.36 13.21 -14.38
CA ASP A 249 -31.32 12.31 -13.79
C ASP A 249 -31.01 12.08 -12.29
N LEU A 250 -32.03 12.20 -11.44
CA LEU A 250 -31.88 12.11 -9.99
C LEU A 250 -31.28 10.75 -9.55
N SER A 251 -31.62 9.66 -10.25
CA SER A 251 -31.08 8.33 -9.92
C SER A 251 -29.60 8.23 -10.26
N LYS A 252 -29.16 8.86 -11.36
CA LYS A 252 -27.75 8.96 -11.72
C LYS A 252 -26.96 9.85 -10.75
N LEU A 253 -27.58 10.91 -10.23
CA LEU A 253 -26.93 11.74 -9.22
C LEU A 253 -26.57 10.92 -7.98
N PHE A 254 -27.48 10.06 -7.49
CA PHE A 254 -27.21 9.15 -6.37
C PHE A 254 -26.14 8.09 -6.74
N GLU A 255 -26.22 7.53 -7.95
CA GLU A 255 -25.22 6.55 -8.45
C GLU A 255 -23.81 7.15 -8.50
N PHE A 256 -23.67 8.37 -9.07
CA PHE A 256 -22.37 9.03 -9.20
C PHE A 256 -21.70 9.33 -7.87
N ASN A 257 -22.51 9.57 -6.83
CA ASN A 257 -22.06 9.90 -5.49
C ASN A 257 -22.01 8.69 -4.55
N GLU A 258 -22.52 7.53 -4.99
CA GLU A 258 -22.50 6.27 -4.22
C GLU A 258 -23.15 6.44 -2.83
N ILE A 259 -24.25 7.21 -2.79
CA ILE A 259 -25.03 7.51 -1.59
C ILE A 259 -26.45 6.94 -1.68
N PRO A 260 -27.08 6.65 -0.52
CA PRO A 260 -28.49 6.24 -0.49
C PRO A 260 -29.40 7.37 -0.94
N ARG A 261 -30.57 7.02 -1.47
CA ARG A 261 -31.57 8.01 -1.87
C ARG A 261 -32.09 8.75 -0.64
N SER A 262 -32.10 10.08 -0.72
CA SER A 262 -32.66 10.97 0.28
C SER A 262 -33.18 12.25 -0.38
N GLU A 263 -33.95 13.06 0.35
CA GLU A 263 -34.53 14.30 -0.21
C GLU A 263 -33.50 15.44 -0.22
N GLU A 264 -32.69 15.53 0.81
CA GLU A 264 -31.72 16.62 1.02
C GLU A 264 -30.41 16.15 1.62
N THR A 265 -29.37 16.98 1.52
CA THR A 265 -28.04 16.69 2.05
C THR A 265 -28.03 16.78 3.59
N GLY A 266 -27.50 15.75 4.26
CA GLY A 266 -27.40 15.69 5.72
C GLY A 266 -26.33 16.60 6.31
N TYR A 267 -25.31 17.00 5.53
CA TYR A 267 -24.16 17.81 5.92
C TYR A 267 -23.58 18.55 4.69
N ASP A 268 -22.64 19.46 4.93
CA ASP A 268 -21.90 20.15 3.88
C ASP A 268 -21.02 19.15 3.11
N GLN A 269 -21.19 19.02 1.79
CA GLN A 269 -20.50 17.96 1.03
C GLN A 269 -20.30 18.29 -0.46
N LEU A 270 -19.40 17.52 -1.07
CA LEU A 270 -19.19 17.50 -2.52
C LEU A 270 -20.26 16.61 -3.19
N ILE A 271 -20.88 17.10 -4.26
CA ILE A 271 -21.81 16.33 -5.09
C ILE A 271 -21.31 16.30 -6.52
N TYR A 272 -20.94 15.12 -6.98
CA TYR A 272 -20.46 14.86 -8.34
C TYR A 272 -21.62 14.86 -9.34
N LEU A 273 -21.44 15.63 -10.41
CA LEU A 273 -22.41 15.80 -11.48
C LEU A 273 -22.17 14.81 -12.64
N GLN A 274 -21.14 14.03 -12.55
CA GLN A 274 -20.81 12.96 -13.49
C GLN A 274 -20.10 11.82 -12.75
N ARG A 275 -19.99 10.67 -13.40
CA ARG A 275 -19.36 9.47 -12.80
C ARG A 275 -17.89 9.73 -12.48
N LYS A 276 -17.47 9.46 -11.25
CA LYS A 276 -16.07 9.59 -10.78
C LYS A 276 -15.13 8.69 -11.55
N ARG A 277 -13.83 8.98 -11.53
CA ARG A 277 -12.79 8.21 -12.21
C ARG A 277 -12.51 6.89 -11.50
N LYS A 278 -11.79 5.98 -12.17
CA LYS A 278 -11.29 4.72 -11.55
C LYS A 278 -10.01 4.91 -10.77
N THR A 279 -9.30 6.01 -10.98
CA THR A 279 -8.10 6.41 -10.25
C THR A 279 -8.36 7.72 -9.50
N GLY A 280 -7.68 7.97 -8.38
CA GLY A 280 -7.84 9.18 -7.58
C GLY A 280 -7.15 10.40 -8.21
N ALA A 281 -7.46 11.59 -7.66
CA ALA A 281 -6.79 12.84 -8.01
C ALA A 281 -5.31 12.85 -7.59
N GLN A 282 -5.00 12.09 -6.55
CA GLN A 282 -3.64 11.91 -6.02
C GLN A 282 -3.30 10.42 -5.99
N THR A 283 -2.02 10.12 -6.10
CA THR A 283 -1.53 8.75 -6.02
C THR A 283 -1.75 8.13 -4.64
N PHE A 284 -1.69 8.95 -3.60
CA PHE A 284 -1.89 8.55 -2.20
C PHE A 284 -2.79 9.54 -1.47
N HIS A 285 -3.55 9.02 -0.50
CA HIS A 285 -4.34 9.80 0.44
C HIS A 285 -3.95 9.39 1.87
N ILE A 286 -3.65 10.38 2.71
CA ILE A 286 -3.38 10.13 4.14
C ILE A 286 -4.72 10.16 4.87
N VAL A 287 -5.14 9.00 5.36
CA VAL A 287 -6.40 8.86 6.10
C VAL A 287 -6.35 9.66 7.39
N GLN A 288 -7.37 10.49 7.61
CA GLN A 288 -7.51 11.27 8.85
C GLN A 288 -8.37 10.52 9.87
N PRO A 289 -8.17 10.71 11.18
CA PRO A 289 -9.01 10.10 12.19
C PRO A 289 -10.49 10.39 11.95
N GLY A 290 -11.30 9.34 11.84
CA GLY A 290 -12.75 9.42 11.58
C GLY A 290 -13.15 9.59 10.11
N GLU A 291 -12.20 9.61 9.17
CA GLU A 291 -12.47 9.65 7.75
C GLU A 291 -12.88 8.26 7.23
N THR A 292 -13.95 8.21 6.46
CA THR A 292 -14.45 6.96 5.86
C THR A 292 -13.90 6.75 4.44
N LEU A 293 -13.94 5.52 3.93
CA LEU A 293 -13.62 5.24 2.52
C LEU A 293 -14.47 6.08 1.55
N HIS A 294 -15.72 6.36 1.91
CA HIS A 294 -16.59 7.23 1.11
C HIS A 294 -16.07 8.67 1.11
N ASP A 295 -15.63 9.21 2.25
CA ASP A 295 -15.06 10.55 2.34
C ASP A 295 -13.81 10.68 1.46
N ILE A 296 -12.92 9.69 1.52
CA ILE A 296 -11.73 9.61 0.68
C ILE A 296 -12.12 9.55 -0.80
N ALA A 297 -13.09 8.70 -1.16
CA ALA A 297 -13.58 8.57 -2.52
C ALA A 297 -14.17 9.87 -3.06
N GLN A 298 -14.86 10.64 -2.20
CA GLN A 298 -15.39 11.97 -2.55
C GLN A 298 -14.27 13.01 -2.69
N GLN A 299 -13.30 13.03 -1.80
CA GLN A 299 -12.19 14.00 -1.86
C GLN A 299 -11.26 13.76 -3.08
N GLN A 300 -11.03 12.49 -3.44
CA GLN A 300 -10.14 12.11 -4.53
C GLN A 300 -10.85 11.96 -5.88
N ALA A 301 -12.16 12.18 -5.94
CA ALA A 301 -13.00 11.96 -7.13
C ALA A 301 -12.78 10.57 -7.76
N ILE A 302 -12.60 9.56 -6.93
CA ILE A 302 -12.45 8.16 -7.31
C ILE A 302 -13.73 7.40 -6.98
N ARG A 303 -14.11 6.39 -7.78
CA ARG A 303 -15.20 5.47 -7.43
C ARG A 303 -14.86 4.71 -6.17
N LEU A 304 -15.81 4.58 -5.25
CA LEU A 304 -15.61 3.85 -4.00
C LEU A 304 -15.22 2.38 -4.24
N GLU A 305 -15.82 1.74 -5.25
CA GLU A 305 -15.46 0.38 -5.68
C GLU A 305 -13.99 0.32 -6.14
N SER A 306 -13.58 1.26 -7.03
CA SER A 306 -12.20 1.30 -7.52
C SER A 306 -11.20 1.65 -6.40
N LEU A 307 -11.57 2.50 -5.44
CA LEU A 307 -10.75 2.77 -4.27
C LEU A 307 -10.52 1.49 -3.45
N ARG A 308 -11.59 0.70 -3.24
CA ARG A 308 -11.47 -0.60 -2.57
C ARG A 308 -10.61 -1.59 -3.36
N GLU A 309 -10.85 -1.72 -4.67
CA GLU A 309 -10.07 -2.59 -5.55
C GLU A 309 -8.58 -2.25 -5.53
N LEU A 310 -8.23 -0.97 -5.67
CA LEU A 310 -6.83 -0.52 -5.66
C LEU A 310 -6.12 -0.74 -4.32
N ASN A 311 -6.87 -0.79 -3.21
CA ASN A 311 -6.34 -1.01 -1.87
C ASN A 311 -6.67 -2.41 -1.30
N TRP A 312 -7.24 -3.31 -2.13
CA TRP A 312 -7.66 -4.67 -1.74
C TRP A 312 -8.57 -4.74 -0.50
N LEU A 313 -9.36 -3.70 -0.28
CA LEU A 313 -10.28 -3.61 0.84
C LEU A 313 -11.56 -4.37 0.55
N ARG A 314 -12.06 -5.13 1.53
CA ARG A 314 -13.38 -5.75 1.47
C ARG A 314 -14.46 -4.70 1.72
N LYS A 315 -15.73 -5.09 1.47
CA LYS A 315 -16.85 -4.16 1.60
C LYS A 315 -16.98 -3.55 3.00
N ASP A 316 -16.59 -4.29 4.02
CA ASP A 316 -16.75 -3.92 5.44
C ASP A 316 -15.43 -3.46 6.09
N ASP A 317 -14.33 -3.36 5.32
CA ASP A 317 -13.06 -2.84 5.82
C ASP A 317 -13.19 -1.33 6.06
N ILE A 318 -12.66 -0.89 7.21
CA ILE A 318 -12.54 0.52 7.59
C ILE A 318 -11.13 1.00 7.17
N PRO A 319 -10.97 2.24 6.71
CA PRO A 319 -9.66 2.76 6.33
C PRO A 319 -8.69 2.84 7.49
#